data_5e255742ad85706fd73698cb0b1c863f
#
_entry.id   5e255742ad85706fd73698cb0b1c863f
#
_cell.length_a   1.000
_cell.length_b   1.000
_cell.length_c   1.000
_cell.angle_alpha   90.00
_cell.angle_beta   90.00
_cell.angle_gamma   90.00
#
_symmetry.space_group_name_H-M   'P 1'
#
loop_
_entity.id
_entity.type
_entity.pdbx_description
1 polymer ?
#
loop_
_entity_poly.entity_id
_entity_poly.type
_entity_poly.pdbx_seq_one_letter_code
_entity_poly.pdbx_strand_id
1 'polypeptide(L)'
;ALNSSDQSMLSVMSTALSRLNSFLDTEMEQMLCFGTAVDAEKFCNEKSAIFIVLPEEDTSKYFMVSLLIQQLYREILVIADENGGKLKNRVMFYCDEFGTFPKIEGAESMFSAGRSRKISIVAIIQSFAQLEQNYGKQGMEIITDNTQLTVFGGFAPNSQSAEVLSKSLGEQTVLSGSVSNGRDRSQSLQMIGRPLMTVDELKSMPKGQFIVMKTGTHPMISKLKLFFKWGIKFEEEYKLPDKTARNVSYKERDELIRDIEIKYPQKKKDMLPVEFE
;
A
#
# COMPACT_ATOMS: atom_id res chain seq x y z
N ALA A 1 -13.90 -4.04 -31.90
CA ALA A 1 -15.14 -4.30 -31.14
C ALA A 1 -16.38 -4.40 -32.03
N LEU A 2 -16.37 -3.85 -33.27
CA LEU A 2 -17.54 -3.78 -34.15
C LEU A 2 -17.89 -5.11 -34.90
N ASN A 3 -17.12 -6.17 -34.72
CA ASN A 3 -17.35 -7.47 -35.38
C ASN A 3 -17.62 -8.63 -34.40
N SER A 4 -17.96 -8.35 -33.15
CA SER A 4 -18.36 -9.40 -32.21
C SER A 4 -19.85 -9.70 -32.36
N SER A 5 -20.26 -10.96 -32.15
CA SER A 5 -21.67 -11.36 -32.15
C SER A 5 -22.42 -10.53 -31.11
N ASP A 6 -23.72 -10.27 -31.38
CA ASP A 6 -24.62 -9.52 -30.47
C ASP A 6 -24.59 -10.06 -29.03
N GLN A 7 -24.45 -11.36 -28.86
CA GLN A 7 -24.34 -12.01 -27.56
C GLN A 7 -23.04 -11.65 -26.82
N SER A 8 -21.95 -11.54 -27.54
CA SER A 8 -20.66 -11.09 -26.98
C SER A 8 -20.71 -9.63 -26.58
N MET A 9 -21.38 -8.78 -27.38
CA MET A 9 -21.55 -7.37 -27.08
C MET A 9 -22.42 -7.16 -25.83
N LEU A 10 -23.53 -7.89 -25.70
CA LEU A 10 -24.38 -7.86 -24.51
C LEU A 10 -23.62 -8.28 -23.23
N SER A 11 -22.78 -9.30 -23.33
CA SER A 11 -21.95 -9.75 -22.20
C SER A 11 -20.94 -8.67 -21.79
N VAL A 12 -20.26 -8.03 -22.74
CA VAL A 12 -19.32 -6.92 -22.48
C VAL A 12 -20.06 -5.73 -21.88
N MET A 13 -21.22 -5.35 -22.41
CA MET A 13 -22.03 -4.25 -21.86
C MET A 13 -22.52 -4.54 -20.45
N SER A 14 -23.01 -5.76 -20.20
CA SER A 14 -23.45 -6.17 -18.86
C SER A 14 -22.30 -6.10 -17.85
N THR A 15 -21.12 -6.56 -18.23
CA THR A 15 -19.92 -6.49 -17.38
C THR A 15 -19.51 -5.03 -17.15
N ALA A 16 -19.51 -4.19 -18.17
CA ALA A 16 -19.20 -2.78 -18.05
C ALA A 16 -20.19 -2.05 -17.13
N LEU A 17 -21.48 -2.26 -17.31
CA LEU A 17 -22.53 -1.69 -16.46
C LEU A 17 -22.39 -2.15 -15.00
N SER A 18 -22.12 -3.43 -14.77
CA SER A 18 -21.90 -3.95 -13.41
C SER A 18 -20.72 -3.26 -12.73
N ARG A 19 -19.65 -2.96 -13.45
CA ARG A 19 -18.49 -2.22 -12.92
C ARG A 19 -18.81 -0.74 -12.69
N LEU A 20 -19.55 -0.11 -13.60
CA LEU A 20 -19.94 1.29 -13.50
C LEU A 20 -20.95 1.53 -12.38
N ASN A 21 -21.83 0.57 -12.09
CA ASN A 21 -22.79 0.68 -10.98
C ASN A 21 -22.13 0.93 -9.63
N SER A 22 -20.89 0.46 -9.43
CA SER A 22 -20.12 0.74 -8.22
C SER A 22 -19.78 2.24 -8.02
N PHE A 23 -19.87 3.05 -9.06
CA PHE A 23 -19.66 4.50 -9.03
C PHE A 23 -20.95 5.31 -8.88
N LEU A 24 -22.14 4.66 -8.96
CA LEU A 24 -23.44 5.33 -8.89
C LEU A 24 -23.98 5.49 -7.46
N ASP A 25 -23.12 5.41 -6.48
CA ASP A 25 -23.44 5.74 -5.09
C ASP A 25 -23.37 7.25 -4.87
N THR A 26 -24.33 7.82 -4.15
CA THR A 26 -24.41 9.26 -3.87
C THR A 26 -23.15 9.81 -3.20
N GLU A 27 -22.51 9.04 -2.31
CA GLU A 27 -21.26 9.47 -1.69
C GLU A 27 -20.09 9.46 -2.68
N MET A 28 -20.06 8.49 -3.60
CA MET A 28 -19.08 8.41 -4.66
C MET A 28 -19.25 9.53 -5.67
N GLU A 29 -20.49 9.85 -6.06
CA GLU A 29 -20.79 10.99 -6.90
C GLU A 29 -20.29 12.29 -6.25
N GLN A 30 -20.54 12.48 -4.96
CA GLN A 30 -20.04 13.64 -4.23
C GLN A 30 -18.52 13.71 -4.23
N MET A 31 -17.82 12.59 -4.07
CA MET A 31 -16.36 12.57 -4.11
C MET A 31 -15.81 12.89 -5.50
N LEU A 32 -16.44 12.37 -6.56
CA LEU A 32 -15.95 12.51 -7.92
C LEU A 32 -16.32 13.86 -8.56
N CYS A 33 -17.44 14.47 -8.13
CA CYS A 33 -17.95 15.72 -8.69
C CYS A 33 -17.44 16.98 -7.97
N PHE A 34 -16.57 16.85 -6.96
CA PHE A 34 -15.97 18.02 -6.33
C PHE A 34 -14.83 18.58 -7.18
N GLY A 35 -14.84 19.90 -7.33
CA GLY A 35 -13.79 20.64 -8.04
C GLY A 35 -12.43 20.71 -7.33
N THR A 36 -12.26 20.07 -6.16
CA THR A 36 -10.98 19.94 -5.46
C THR A 36 -10.33 18.63 -5.84
N ALA A 37 -9.69 18.60 -6.98
CA ALA A 37 -8.84 17.49 -7.36
C ALA A 37 -7.60 17.45 -6.47
N VAL A 38 -7.11 16.25 -6.17
CA VAL A 38 -5.77 16.06 -5.62
C VAL A 38 -4.79 16.42 -6.74
N ASP A 39 -4.09 17.53 -6.59
CA ASP A 39 -3.10 18.00 -7.55
C ASP A 39 -1.75 17.37 -7.19
N ALA A 40 -1.28 16.46 -8.03
CA ALA A 40 -0.04 15.73 -7.83
C ALA A 40 1.20 16.64 -7.93
N GLU A 41 1.17 17.66 -8.79
CA GLU A 41 2.28 18.60 -8.95
C GLU A 41 2.46 19.45 -7.68
N LYS A 42 1.36 20.00 -7.19
CA LYS A 42 1.35 20.72 -5.91
C LYS A 42 1.77 19.83 -4.76
N PHE A 43 1.27 18.59 -4.71
CA PHE A 43 1.63 17.62 -3.68
C PHE A 43 3.12 17.28 -3.68
N CYS A 44 3.77 17.17 -4.84
CA CYS A 44 5.19 16.88 -4.96
C CYS A 44 6.10 18.09 -4.66
N ASN A 45 5.62 19.30 -4.93
CA ASN A 45 6.44 20.51 -4.85
C ASN A 45 6.27 21.28 -3.54
N GLU A 46 5.13 21.17 -2.87
CA GLU A 46 4.81 21.84 -1.61
C GLU A 46 4.82 20.88 -0.42
N LYS A 47 5.00 21.43 0.81
CA LYS A 47 4.84 20.68 2.04
C LYS A 47 3.35 20.47 2.30
N SER A 48 2.86 19.29 2.01
CA SER A 48 1.45 18.93 2.09
C SER A 48 1.26 17.50 2.58
N ALA A 49 0.07 17.16 3.04
CA ALA A 49 -0.32 15.82 3.43
C ALA A 49 -1.75 15.51 2.96
N ILE A 50 -1.94 14.30 2.46
CA ILE A 50 -3.25 13.77 2.06
C ILE A 50 -3.58 12.67 3.05
N PHE A 51 -4.73 12.80 3.74
CA PHE A 51 -5.24 11.79 4.66
C PHE A 51 -6.41 11.08 4.00
N ILE A 52 -6.29 9.76 3.85
CA ILE A 52 -7.34 8.91 3.31
C ILE A 52 -7.85 8.06 4.47
N VAL A 53 -9.11 8.28 4.85
CA VAL A 53 -9.77 7.56 5.94
C VAL A 53 -10.79 6.61 5.34
N LEU A 54 -10.67 5.34 5.68
CA LEU A 54 -11.54 4.26 5.21
C LEU A 54 -12.41 3.76 6.37
N PRO A 55 -13.70 3.55 6.16
CA PRO A 55 -14.54 2.88 7.15
C PRO A 55 -14.15 1.39 7.20
N GLU A 56 -13.94 0.85 8.40
CA GLU A 56 -13.62 -0.58 8.57
C GLU A 56 -14.79 -1.49 8.25
N GLU A 57 -16.02 -1.01 8.50
CA GLU A 57 -17.26 -1.79 8.37
C GLU A 57 -17.77 -1.90 6.92
N ASP A 58 -17.41 -0.96 6.04
CA ASP A 58 -17.87 -0.93 4.65
C ASP A 58 -16.72 -0.95 3.66
N THR A 59 -16.46 -2.13 3.11
CA THR A 59 -15.40 -2.35 2.13
C THR A 59 -15.82 -2.07 0.68
N SER A 60 -17.10 -1.73 0.45
CA SER A 60 -17.66 -1.56 -0.90
C SER A 60 -16.94 -0.47 -1.72
N LYS A 61 -16.41 0.55 -1.04
CA LYS A 61 -15.73 1.70 -1.63
C LYS A 61 -14.20 1.59 -1.67
N TYR A 62 -13.65 0.49 -1.20
CA TYR A 62 -12.20 0.28 -1.13
C TYR A 62 -11.51 0.34 -2.49
N PHE A 63 -12.20 -0.07 -3.56
CA PHE A 63 -11.67 0.00 -4.92
C PHE A 63 -11.28 1.43 -5.34
N MET A 64 -12.03 2.46 -4.85
CA MET A 64 -11.73 3.86 -5.16
C MET A 64 -10.41 4.32 -4.59
N VAL A 65 -10.08 3.87 -3.38
CA VAL A 65 -8.80 4.21 -2.76
C VAL A 65 -7.65 3.59 -3.53
N SER A 66 -7.80 2.34 -3.95
CA SER A 66 -6.83 1.69 -4.82
C SER A 66 -6.62 2.47 -6.13
N LEU A 67 -7.70 2.90 -6.78
CA LEU A 67 -7.63 3.72 -7.99
C LEU A 67 -6.97 5.08 -7.74
N LEU A 68 -7.34 5.76 -6.65
CA LEU A 68 -6.76 7.06 -6.29
C LEU A 68 -5.25 6.95 -6.08
N ILE A 69 -4.80 5.94 -5.32
CA ILE A 69 -3.37 5.73 -5.05
C ILE A 69 -2.63 5.39 -6.34
N GLN A 70 -3.20 4.54 -7.19
CA GLN A 70 -2.61 4.21 -8.49
C GLN A 70 -2.48 5.43 -9.38
N GLN A 71 -3.53 6.23 -9.49
CA GLN A 71 -3.53 7.44 -10.32
C GLN A 71 -2.51 8.44 -9.79
N LEU A 72 -2.55 8.73 -8.49
CA LEU A 72 -1.60 9.62 -7.83
C LEU A 72 -0.14 9.15 -8.05
N TYR A 73 0.11 7.86 -7.89
CA TYR A 73 1.45 7.29 -8.11
C TYR A 73 1.91 7.47 -9.56
N ARG A 74 1.03 7.25 -10.55
CA ARG A 74 1.36 7.45 -11.97
C ARG A 74 1.72 8.91 -12.27
N GLU A 75 0.94 9.85 -11.76
CA GLU A 75 1.21 11.27 -11.92
C GLU A 75 2.54 11.67 -11.25
N ILE A 76 2.81 11.15 -10.06
CA ILE A 76 4.09 11.36 -9.36
C ILE A 76 5.27 10.84 -10.19
N LEU A 77 5.11 9.69 -10.88
CA LEU A 77 6.15 9.16 -11.77
C LEU A 77 6.40 10.09 -12.97
N VAL A 78 5.34 10.62 -13.60
CA VAL A 78 5.47 11.60 -14.70
C VAL A 78 6.25 12.83 -14.24
N ILE A 79 5.88 13.39 -13.08
CA ILE A 79 6.59 14.54 -12.48
C ILE A 79 8.07 14.21 -12.19
N ALA A 80 8.35 13.00 -11.72
CA ALA A 80 9.72 12.56 -11.50
C ALA A 80 10.52 12.48 -12.81
N ASP A 81 9.91 11.95 -13.87
CA ASP A 81 10.55 11.82 -15.19
C ASP A 81 10.81 13.20 -15.82
N GLU A 82 9.89 14.15 -15.71
CA GLU A 82 10.07 15.56 -16.12
C GLU A 82 11.18 16.28 -15.35
N ASN A 83 11.43 15.86 -14.09
CA ASN A 83 12.51 16.37 -13.26
C ASN A 83 13.81 15.55 -13.36
N GLY A 84 14.07 14.89 -14.48
CA GLY A 84 15.29 14.13 -14.72
C GLY A 84 15.35 12.80 -13.96
N GLY A 85 14.21 12.14 -13.77
CA GLY A 85 14.07 10.81 -13.17
C GLY A 85 13.94 10.82 -11.65
N LYS A 86 13.86 11.97 -10.99
CA LYS A 86 13.74 12.09 -9.52
C LYS A 86 12.86 13.27 -9.11
N LEU A 87 12.08 13.08 -8.08
CA LEU A 87 11.33 14.18 -7.46
C LEU A 87 12.27 15.19 -6.77
N LYS A 88 11.87 16.45 -6.72
CA LYS A 88 12.56 17.49 -5.94
C LYS A 88 12.48 17.16 -4.45
N ASN A 89 11.28 16.93 -3.95
CA ASN A 89 11.01 16.54 -2.57
C ASN A 89 10.73 15.05 -2.48
N ARG A 90 10.90 14.49 -1.29
CA ARG A 90 10.53 13.08 -1.03
C ARG A 90 9.04 12.97 -0.81
N VAL A 91 8.40 12.07 -1.53
CA VAL A 91 7.02 11.66 -1.28
C VAL A 91 7.02 10.39 -0.42
N MET A 92 6.18 10.35 0.60
CA MET A 92 6.05 9.22 1.50
C MET A 92 4.60 8.73 1.53
N PHE A 93 4.41 7.44 1.32
CA PHE A 93 3.15 6.75 1.51
C PHE A 93 3.20 6.01 2.84
N TYR A 94 2.35 6.38 3.77
CA TYR A 94 2.14 5.65 5.03
C TYR A 94 0.88 4.82 4.88
N CYS A 95 1.04 3.52 4.73
CA CYS A 95 -0.05 2.58 4.52
C CYS A 95 -0.26 1.79 5.81
N ASP A 96 -1.14 2.29 6.66
CA ASP A 96 -1.55 1.56 7.86
C ASP A 96 -2.44 0.39 7.47
N GLU A 97 -2.32 -0.71 8.18
CA GLU A 97 -3.04 -1.96 7.91
C GLU A 97 -2.90 -2.47 6.46
N PHE A 98 -1.72 -2.28 5.86
CA PHE A 98 -1.46 -2.61 4.45
C PHE A 98 -1.80 -4.06 4.07
N GLY A 99 -1.79 -4.98 5.03
CA GLY A 99 -2.16 -6.38 4.81
C GLY A 99 -3.66 -6.58 4.53
N THR A 100 -4.52 -5.71 5.07
CA THR A 100 -5.99 -5.73 4.89
C THR A 100 -6.48 -4.57 4.03
N PHE A 101 -5.60 -3.64 3.71
CA PHE A 101 -5.88 -2.51 2.83
C PHE A 101 -6.34 -3.01 1.44
N PRO A 102 -7.16 -2.24 0.71
CA PRO A 102 -7.53 -2.60 -0.67
C PRO A 102 -6.30 -2.88 -1.52
N LYS A 103 -6.30 -3.99 -2.24
CA LYS A 103 -5.18 -4.32 -3.11
C LYS A 103 -4.88 -3.16 -4.06
N ILE A 104 -3.65 -2.64 -4.00
CA ILE A 104 -3.15 -1.65 -4.93
C ILE A 104 -2.50 -2.39 -6.09
N GLU A 105 -3.12 -2.34 -7.27
CA GLU A 105 -2.54 -2.97 -8.46
C GLU A 105 -1.20 -2.31 -8.81
N GLY A 106 -0.15 -3.13 -8.93
CA GLY A 106 1.20 -2.64 -9.19
C GLY A 106 1.96 -2.19 -7.93
N ALA A 107 1.48 -2.51 -6.73
CA ALA A 107 2.19 -2.23 -5.48
C ALA A 107 3.62 -2.77 -5.50
N GLU A 108 3.85 -3.98 -6.05
CA GLU A 108 5.16 -4.59 -6.19
C GLU A 108 6.14 -3.68 -6.95
N SER A 109 5.66 -3.03 -8.01
CA SER A 109 6.43 -2.04 -8.77
C SER A 109 6.69 -0.77 -7.97
N MET A 110 5.75 -0.34 -7.13
CA MET A 110 5.93 0.81 -6.24
C MET A 110 7.07 0.56 -5.25
N PHE A 111 7.14 -0.62 -4.65
CA PHE A 111 8.20 -1.00 -3.72
C PHE A 111 9.57 -1.16 -4.40
N SER A 112 9.61 -1.75 -5.60
CA SER A 112 10.87 -1.98 -6.30
C SER A 112 11.45 -0.73 -6.96
N ALA A 113 10.62 0.13 -7.58
CA ALA A 113 11.07 1.28 -8.37
C ALA A 113 11.02 2.63 -7.63
N GLY A 114 10.21 2.76 -6.58
CA GLY A 114 9.95 4.05 -5.91
C GLY A 114 11.20 4.70 -5.34
N ARG A 115 12.14 3.92 -4.80
CA ARG A 115 13.36 4.43 -4.16
C ARG A 115 14.20 5.33 -5.08
N SER A 116 14.40 4.93 -6.33
CA SER A 116 15.22 5.69 -7.29
C SER A 116 14.62 7.06 -7.59
N ARG A 117 13.32 7.22 -7.47
CA ARG A 117 12.54 8.43 -7.73
C ARG A 117 12.27 9.28 -6.49
N LYS A 118 12.86 8.98 -5.34
CA LYS A 118 12.59 9.57 -4.02
C LYS A 118 11.16 9.33 -3.50
N ILE A 119 10.55 8.22 -3.87
CA ILE A 119 9.30 7.75 -3.28
C ILE A 119 9.65 6.73 -2.20
N SER A 120 9.04 6.86 -1.04
CA SER A 120 9.20 5.92 0.09
C SER A 120 7.83 5.41 0.51
N ILE A 121 7.77 4.11 0.80
CA ILE A 121 6.55 3.46 1.26
C ILE A 121 6.84 2.88 2.63
N VAL A 122 5.95 3.15 3.58
CA VAL A 122 5.94 2.58 4.92
C VAL A 122 4.68 1.74 5.01
N ALA A 123 4.84 0.43 4.90
CA ALA A 123 3.75 -0.52 5.05
C ALA A 123 3.71 -1.06 6.48
N ILE A 124 2.58 -0.96 7.13
CA ILE A 124 2.34 -1.51 8.46
C ILE A 124 1.41 -2.70 8.29
N ILE A 125 1.84 -3.86 8.75
CA ILE A 125 1.08 -5.10 8.66
C ILE A 125 0.99 -5.77 10.02
N GLN A 126 -0.08 -6.50 10.25
CA GLN A 126 -0.25 -7.30 11.47
C GLN A 126 0.38 -8.69 11.31
N SER A 127 0.36 -9.24 10.10
CA SER A 127 0.96 -10.55 9.79
C SER A 127 1.36 -10.67 8.32
N PHE A 128 2.33 -11.53 8.04
CA PHE A 128 2.68 -11.89 6.65
C PHE A 128 1.56 -12.65 5.96
N ALA A 129 0.75 -13.41 6.69
CA ALA A 129 -0.38 -14.13 6.11
C ALA A 129 -1.43 -13.21 5.48
N GLN A 130 -1.72 -12.06 6.10
CA GLN A 130 -2.61 -11.04 5.52
C GLN A 130 -2.02 -10.44 4.24
N LEU A 131 -0.72 -10.17 4.23
CA LEU A 131 -0.04 -9.66 3.06
C LEU A 131 -0.04 -10.69 1.91
N GLU A 132 0.19 -11.97 2.22
CA GLU A 132 0.10 -13.06 1.27
C GLU A 132 -1.31 -13.25 0.72
N GLN A 133 -2.33 -13.15 1.56
CA GLN A 133 -3.72 -13.21 1.14
C GLN A 133 -4.06 -12.13 0.12
N ASN A 134 -3.54 -10.92 0.31
CA ASN A 134 -3.86 -9.76 -0.51
C ASN A 134 -3.06 -9.71 -1.82
N TYR A 135 -1.76 -10.04 -1.76
CA TYR A 135 -0.83 -9.91 -2.90
C TYR A 135 -0.35 -11.25 -3.47
N GLY A 136 -0.74 -12.36 -2.86
CA GLY A 136 -0.19 -13.67 -3.17
C GLY A 136 1.24 -13.85 -2.65
N LYS A 137 1.73 -15.10 -2.69
CA LYS A 137 3.06 -15.43 -2.17
C LYS A 137 4.18 -14.64 -2.87
N GLN A 138 4.14 -14.59 -4.20
CA GLN A 138 5.15 -13.87 -4.98
C GLN A 138 5.12 -12.35 -4.73
N GLY A 139 3.92 -11.75 -4.66
CA GLY A 139 3.79 -10.33 -4.36
C GLY A 139 4.29 -10.00 -2.96
N MET A 140 3.98 -10.82 -1.96
CA MET A 140 4.51 -10.68 -0.61
C MET A 140 6.06 -10.74 -0.61
N GLU A 141 6.65 -11.72 -1.30
CA GLU A 141 8.11 -11.86 -1.40
C GLU A 141 8.74 -10.62 -2.06
N ILE A 142 8.19 -10.13 -3.18
CA ILE A 142 8.68 -8.92 -3.85
C ILE A 142 8.60 -7.70 -2.93
N ILE A 143 7.50 -7.50 -2.21
CA ILE A 143 7.33 -6.38 -1.29
C ILE A 143 8.34 -6.45 -0.15
N THR A 144 8.51 -7.61 0.46
CA THR A 144 9.43 -7.79 1.61
C THR A 144 10.89 -7.67 1.19
N ASP A 145 11.30 -8.22 0.05
CA ASP A 145 12.67 -8.16 -0.45
C ASP A 145 13.11 -6.75 -0.84
N ASN A 146 12.16 -5.90 -1.25
CA ASN A 146 12.43 -4.50 -1.57
C ASN A 146 12.35 -3.57 -0.34
N THR A 147 12.03 -4.12 0.84
CA THR A 147 11.96 -3.35 2.09
C THR A 147 13.35 -3.23 2.71
N GLN A 148 13.88 -2.00 2.79
CA GLN A 148 15.23 -1.72 3.30
C GLN A 148 15.32 -1.69 4.82
N LEU A 149 14.23 -1.42 5.49
CA LEU A 149 14.11 -1.33 6.94
C LEU A 149 12.84 -2.06 7.38
N THR A 150 13.00 -3.02 8.26
CA THR A 150 11.88 -3.76 8.85
C THR A 150 11.92 -3.61 10.36
N VAL A 151 10.79 -3.29 10.97
CA VAL A 151 10.62 -3.13 12.40
C VAL A 151 9.55 -4.11 12.89
N PHE A 152 9.92 -4.99 13.79
CA PHE A 152 9.00 -5.94 14.42
C PHE A 152 8.77 -5.57 15.88
N GLY A 153 7.50 -5.55 16.29
CA GLY A 153 7.15 -5.18 17.65
C GLY A 153 5.95 -5.97 18.17
N GLY A 154 6.23 -7.09 18.82
CA GLY A 154 5.21 -7.93 19.43
C GLY A 154 4.60 -8.95 18.45
N PHE A 155 4.26 -10.11 19.01
CA PHE A 155 3.64 -11.20 18.26
C PHE A 155 2.47 -11.77 19.06
N ALA A 156 1.40 -12.15 18.36
CA ALA A 156 0.36 -12.97 18.97
C ALA A 156 0.94 -14.36 19.35
N PRO A 157 0.43 -15.01 20.40
CA PRO A 157 0.95 -16.30 20.87
C PRO A 157 1.06 -17.37 19.78
N ASN A 158 0.15 -17.38 18.81
CA ASN A 158 0.11 -18.35 17.71
C ASN A 158 0.61 -17.78 16.38
N SER A 159 1.36 -16.68 16.40
CA SER A 159 1.84 -16.04 15.18
C SER A 159 2.92 -16.86 14.48
N GLN A 160 2.69 -17.20 13.21
CA GLN A 160 3.70 -17.78 12.33
C GLN A 160 4.76 -16.76 11.91
N SER A 161 4.43 -15.46 11.95
CA SER A 161 5.38 -14.39 11.63
C SER A 161 6.61 -14.39 12.54
N ALA A 162 6.48 -14.89 13.78
CA ALA A 162 7.60 -15.07 14.69
C ALA A 162 8.61 -16.12 14.20
N GLU A 163 8.15 -17.17 13.51
CA GLU A 163 9.05 -18.19 12.91
C GLU A 163 9.83 -17.60 11.73
N VAL A 164 9.14 -16.84 10.87
CA VAL A 164 9.76 -16.15 9.74
C VAL A 164 10.85 -15.21 10.24
N LEU A 165 10.54 -14.43 11.28
CA LEU A 165 11.50 -13.49 11.87
C LEU A 165 12.68 -14.22 12.51
N SER A 166 12.45 -15.25 13.30
CA SER A 166 13.51 -16.04 13.95
C SER A 166 14.53 -16.55 12.93
N LYS A 167 14.04 -17.08 11.79
CA LYS A 167 14.89 -17.53 10.67
C LYS A 167 15.64 -16.38 10.01
N SER A 168 15.00 -15.24 9.81
CA SER A 168 15.59 -14.06 9.15
C SER A 168 16.67 -13.38 10.00
N LEU A 169 16.62 -13.52 11.32
CA LEU A 169 17.64 -13.01 12.23
C LEU A 169 18.95 -13.77 12.14
N GLY A 170 18.91 -15.02 11.65
CA GLY A 170 20.08 -15.89 11.56
C GLY A 170 20.40 -16.60 12.86
N GLU A 171 21.58 -17.24 12.91
CA GLU A 171 22.01 -18.09 13.99
C GLU A 171 23.32 -17.60 14.60
N GLN A 172 23.55 -17.97 15.84
CA GLN A 172 24.81 -17.81 16.57
C GLN A 172 25.30 -19.16 17.07
N THR A 173 26.61 -19.35 17.15
CA THR A 173 27.21 -20.52 17.74
C THR A 173 27.28 -20.34 19.24
N VAL A 174 26.68 -21.25 20.00
CA VAL A 174 26.71 -21.28 21.47
C VAL A 174 27.36 -22.54 21.95
N LEU A 175 28.03 -22.43 23.10
CA LEU A 175 28.59 -23.58 23.77
C LEU A 175 27.48 -24.27 24.58
N SER A 176 27.19 -25.52 24.23
CA SER A 176 26.27 -26.37 24.99
C SER A 176 27.06 -27.45 25.69
N GLY A 177 26.70 -27.69 26.93
CA GLY A 177 27.36 -28.74 27.73
C GLY A 177 26.36 -29.68 28.34
N SER A 178 26.67 -30.97 28.34
CA SER A 178 25.99 -31.98 29.18
C SER A 178 26.90 -32.41 30.33
N VAL A 179 26.33 -32.44 31.52
CA VAL A 179 26.99 -32.95 32.71
C VAL A 179 26.31 -34.24 33.12
N SER A 180 27.08 -35.33 33.11
CA SER A 180 26.61 -36.62 33.65
C SER A 180 27.00 -36.71 35.12
N ASN A 181 26.00 -36.90 36.00
CA ASN A 181 26.20 -37.06 37.44
C ASN A 181 26.34 -38.54 37.88
N GLY A 182 26.92 -39.42 37.03
CA GLY A 182 27.26 -40.79 37.39
C GLY A 182 28.47 -40.87 38.32
N ARG A 183 28.92 -42.13 38.67
CA ARG A 183 30.11 -42.38 39.49
C ARG A 183 31.36 -41.69 38.94
N ASP A 184 31.45 -41.52 37.61
CA ASP A 184 32.48 -40.71 36.94
C ASP A 184 31.80 -39.49 36.35
N ARG A 185 32.13 -38.31 36.86
CA ARG A 185 31.67 -37.02 36.33
C ARG A 185 32.32 -36.78 34.96
N SER A 186 31.55 -36.85 33.90
CA SER A 186 32.02 -36.45 32.58
C SER A 186 31.32 -35.16 32.14
N GLN A 187 32.08 -34.23 31.62
CA GLN A 187 31.56 -33.02 30.95
C GLN A 187 31.85 -33.13 29.46
N SER A 188 30.83 -33.03 28.66
CA SER A 188 30.97 -32.90 27.22
C SER A 188 30.56 -31.50 26.80
N LEU A 189 31.47 -30.76 26.18
CA LEU A 189 31.23 -29.44 25.64
C LEU A 189 31.14 -29.55 24.12
N GLN A 190 30.03 -29.06 23.54
CA GLN A 190 29.80 -29.06 22.11
C GLN A 190 29.35 -27.68 21.64
N MET A 191 29.87 -27.23 20.51
CA MET A 191 29.37 -26.02 19.87
C MET A 191 28.14 -26.37 19.03
N ILE A 192 27.03 -25.66 19.27
CA ILE A 192 25.78 -25.85 18.55
C ILE A 192 25.30 -24.53 17.97
N GLY A 193 24.69 -24.58 16.77
CA GLY A 193 23.98 -23.47 16.21
C GLY A 193 22.68 -23.19 16.97
N ARG A 194 22.42 -21.94 17.31
CA ARG A 194 21.18 -21.51 17.94
C ARG A 194 20.67 -20.26 17.22
N PRO A 195 19.37 -20.15 16.93
CA PRO A 195 18.82 -18.89 16.43
C PRO A 195 19.22 -17.72 17.33
N LEU A 196 19.54 -16.57 16.74
CA LEU A 196 19.84 -15.34 17.51
C LEU A 196 18.73 -15.02 18.50
N MET A 197 17.47 -15.20 18.08
CA MET A 197 16.30 -15.21 18.95
C MET A 197 15.40 -16.36 18.55
N THR A 198 15.00 -17.16 19.51
CA THR A 198 14.03 -18.24 19.29
C THR A 198 12.62 -17.66 19.14
N VAL A 199 11.71 -18.46 18.63
CA VAL A 199 10.29 -18.10 18.48
C VAL A 199 9.69 -17.71 19.84
N ASP A 200 10.03 -18.42 20.90
CA ASP A 200 9.52 -18.16 22.24
C ASP A 200 10.07 -16.85 22.83
N GLU A 201 11.34 -16.55 22.60
CA GLU A 201 11.94 -15.28 22.99
C GLU A 201 11.29 -14.10 22.26
N LEU A 202 10.98 -14.25 20.97
CA LEU A 202 10.27 -13.24 20.19
C LEU A 202 8.85 -13.01 20.69
N LYS A 203 8.12 -14.08 21.01
CA LYS A 203 6.75 -14.00 21.56
C LYS A 203 6.71 -13.44 22.98
N SER A 204 7.79 -13.62 23.74
CA SER A 204 7.93 -13.15 25.12
C SER A 204 8.48 -11.71 25.21
N MET A 205 8.73 -11.06 24.11
CA MET A 205 9.33 -9.73 24.06
C MET A 205 8.42 -8.69 24.77
N PRO A 206 8.96 -7.87 25.70
CA PRO A 206 8.18 -6.88 26.41
C PRO A 206 7.60 -5.81 25.48
N LYS A 207 6.39 -5.30 25.80
CA LYS A 207 5.79 -4.17 25.06
C LYS A 207 6.73 -2.97 25.00
N GLY A 208 6.83 -2.36 23.81
CA GLY A 208 7.70 -1.22 23.57
C GLY A 208 9.13 -1.58 23.19
N GLN A 209 9.48 -2.86 23.15
CA GLN A 209 10.70 -3.32 22.50
C GLN A 209 10.40 -3.76 21.08
N PHE A 210 11.35 -3.45 20.20
CA PHE A 210 11.24 -3.69 18.75
C PHE A 210 12.56 -4.28 18.26
N ILE A 211 12.45 -5.20 17.32
CA ILE A 211 13.60 -5.67 16.55
C ILE A 211 13.65 -4.84 15.27
N VAL A 212 14.78 -4.24 15.02
CA VAL A 212 15.03 -3.42 13.84
C VAL A 212 16.06 -4.14 12.98
N MET A 213 15.68 -4.43 11.74
CA MET A 213 16.53 -5.00 10.71
C MET A 213 16.68 -3.98 9.59
N LYS A 214 17.92 -3.70 9.19
CA LYS A 214 18.23 -2.79 8.11
C LYS A 214 19.28 -3.40 7.20
N THR A 215 19.12 -3.25 5.89
CA THR A 215 20.10 -3.71 4.90
C THR A 215 21.50 -3.18 5.20
N GLY A 216 22.47 -4.08 5.26
CA GLY A 216 23.87 -3.74 5.52
C GLY A 216 24.25 -3.50 6.99
N THR A 217 23.36 -3.79 7.94
CA THR A 217 23.64 -3.70 9.39
C THR A 217 23.15 -4.95 10.10
N HIS A 218 23.76 -5.25 11.26
CA HIS A 218 23.26 -6.30 12.13
C HIS A 218 21.90 -5.93 12.73
N PRO A 219 21.01 -6.90 12.97
CA PRO A 219 19.77 -6.69 13.69
C PRO A 219 20.03 -6.07 15.08
N MET A 220 19.15 -5.19 15.50
CA MET A 220 19.24 -4.57 16.82
C MET A 220 17.89 -4.59 17.54
N ILE A 221 17.93 -4.66 18.87
CA ILE A 221 16.75 -4.44 19.72
C ILE A 221 16.71 -2.97 20.11
N SER A 222 15.58 -2.31 19.84
CA SER A 222 15.31 -0.94 20.21
C SER A 222 14.14 -0.84 21.17
N LYS A 223 14.18 0.13 22.07
CA LYS A 223 13.09 0.44 22.99
C LYS A 223 12.49 1.79 22.61
N LEU A 224 11.25 1.78 22.14
CA LEU A 224 10.55 2.98 21.73
C LEU A 224 9.52 3.37 22.80
N LYS A 225 9.46 4.65 23.10
CA LYS A 225 8.40 5.22 23.94
C LYS A 225 7.16 5.48 23.08
N LEU A 226 5.99 5.37 23.67
CA LEU A 226 4.74 5.79 23.04
C LEU A 226 4.78 7.30 22.75
N PHE A 227 4.15 7.74 21.65
CA PHE A 227 4.26 9.12 21.14
C PHE A 227 3.91 10.18 22.18
N PHE A 228 2.89 9.97 23.00
CA PHE A 228 2.48 10.89 24.06
C PHE A 228 3.52 11.03 25.20
N LYS A 229 4.47 10.08 25.31
CA LYS A 229 5.60 10.18 26.26
C LYS A 229 6.80 10.94 25.69
N TRP A 230 6.72 11.40 24.45
CA TRP A 230 7.80 12.17 23.79
C TRP A 230 7.67 13.68 24.04
N GLY A 231 6.62 14.11 24.76
CA GLY A 231 6.38 15.53 25.01
C GLY A 231 5.92 16.31 23.78
N ILE A 232 5.47 15.61 22.73
CA ILE A 232 4.88 16.24 21.56
C ILE A 232 3.55 16.86 21.98
N LYS A 233 3.42 18.16 21.80
CA LYS A 233 2.16 18.89 22.02
C LYS A 233 1.63 19.30 20.67
N PHE A 234 0.33 19.07 20.47
CA PHE A 234 -0.40 19.59 19.32
C PHE A 234 -1.04 20.92 19.75
N GLU A 235 -0.91 21.95 18.93
CA GLU A 235 -1.38 23.31 19.28
C GLU A 235 -2.89 23.41 19.28
N GLU A 236 -3.56 22.76 18.29
CA GLU A 236 -5.02 22.73 18.17
C GLU A 236 -5.51 21.38 17.63
N GLU A 237 -6.72 21.00 17.98
CA GLU A 237 -7.40 19.87 17.36
C GLU A 237 -7.86 20.25 15.95
N TYR A 238 -7.53 19.40 14.96
CA TYR A 238 -8.08 19.55 13.63
C TYR A 238 -9.58 19.28 13.66
N LYS A 239 -10.38 20.31 13.40
CA LYS A 239 -11.84 20.20 13.28
C LYS A 239 -12.16 19.91 11.82
N LEU A 240 -12.77 18.77 11.56
CA LEU A 240 -13.33 18.50 10.25
C LEU A 240 -14.43 19.55 9.97
N PRO A 241 -14.40 20.22 8.80
CA PRO A 241 -15.49 21.10 8.42
C PRO A 241 -16.79 20.30 8.34
N ASP A 242 -17.88 20.89 8.83
CA ASP A 242 -19.19 20.27 8.75
C ASP A 242 -19.50 19.83 7.31
N LYS A 243 -20.02 18.62 7.17
CA LYS A 243 -20.40 18.06 5.86
C LYS A 243 -21.65 18.75 5.24
N THR A 244 -22.14 19.82 5.86
CA THR A 244 -23.35 20.51 5.43
C THR A 244 -23.19 21.22 4.10
N ALA A 245 -24.16 21.01 3.22
CA ALA A 245 -24.44 21.77 2.00
C ALA A 245 -23.24 21.94 1.03
N ARG A 246 -22.68 20.81 0.59
CA ARG A 246 -21.77 20.85 -0.56
C ARG A 246 -22.60 20.93 -1.83
N ASN A 247 -22.47 22.02 -2.57
CA ASN A 247 -23.04 22.11 -3.91
C ASN A 247 -22.29 21.14 -4.82
N VAL A 248 -22.98 20.10 -5.24
CA VAL A 248 -22.47 19.18 -6.26
C VAL A 248 -22.75 19.79 -7.61
N SER A 249 -21.72 20.03 -8.40
CA SER A 249 -21.85 20.50 -9.77
C SER A 249 -21.94 19.29 -10.69
N TYR A 250 -23.11 19.05 -11.24
CA TYR A 250 -23.30 18.04 -12.28
C TYR A 250 -23.13 18.70 -13.65
N LYS A 251 -22.41 18.07 -14.54
CA LYS A 251 -22.49 18.37 -15.97
C LYS A 251 -23.67 17.59 -16.54
N GLU A 252 -24.57 18.29 -17.17
CA GLU A 252 -25.64 17.65 -17.90
C GLU A 252 -25.09 16.85 -19.09
N ARG A 253 -25.83 15.81 -19.50
CA ARG A 253 -25.44 14.92 -20.60
C ARG A 253 -25.05 15.68 -21.87
N ASP A 254 -25.79 16.71 -22.21
CA ASP A 254 -25.55 17.50 -23.43
C ASP A 254 -24.30 18.37 -23.34
N GLU A 255 -23.94 18.84 -22.14
CA GLU A 255 -22.68 19.54 -21.90
C GLU A 255 -21.49 18.57 -22.01
N LEU A 256 -21.65 17.35 -21.45
CA LEU A 256 -20.62 16.33 -21.54
C LEU A 256 -20.37 15.89 -22.99
N ILE A 257 -21.43 15.72 -23.79
CA ILE A 257 -21.32 15.41 -25.22
C ILE A 257 -20.60 16.52 -25.96
N ARG A 258 -20.96 17.78 -25.74
CA ARG A 258 -20.29 18.92 -26.33
C ARG A 258 -18.80 19.00 -25.98
N ASP A 259 -18.45 18.78 -24.72
CA ASP A 259 -17.07 18.79 -24.27
C ASP A 259 -16.27 17.64 -24.93
N ILE A 260 -16.88 16.47 -25.09
CA ILE A 260 -16.27 15.33 -25.78
C ILE A 260 -16.06 15.66 -27.28
N GLU A 261 -17.05 16.25 -27.94
CA GLU A 261 -16.96 16.63 -29.35
C GLU A 261 -15.89 17.72 -29.59
N ILE A 262 -15.77 18.68 -28.66
CA ILE A 262 -14.73 19.71 -28.71
C ILE A 262 -13.35 19.09 -28.52
N LYS A 263 -13.20 18.19 -27.55
CA LYS A 263 -11.92 17.60 -27.20
C LYS A 263 -11.47 16.52 -28.22
N TYR A 264 -12.43 15.84 -28.81
CA TYR A 264 -12.20 14.76 -29.79
C TYR A 264 -13.06 15.00 -31.05
N PRO A 265 -12.76 16.00 -31.85
CA PRO A 265 -13.52 16.27 -33.06
C PRO A 265 -13.49 15.05 -33.99
N GLN A 266 -14.64 14.49 -34.26
CA GLN A 266 -14.75 13.41 -35.23
C GLN A 266 -14.31 13.94 -36.59
N LYS A 267 -13.25 13.36 -37.16
CA LYS A 267 -12.97 13.61 -38.61
C LYS A 267 -14.18 13.15 -39.35
N LYS A 268 -14.87 14.09 -40.03
CA LYS A 268 -15.91 13.73 -41.00
C LYS A 268 -15.30 12.71 -41.94
N LYS A 269 -15.76 11.46 -41.88
CA LYS A 269 -15.50 10.51 -42.96
C LYS A 269 -16.21 11.10 -44.15
N ASP A 270 -15.45 11.49 -45.17
CA ASP A 270 -16.00 11.77 -46.47
C ASP A 270 -16.78 10.52 -46.91
N MET A 271 -18.10 10.62 -46.83
CA MET A 271 -18.97 9.61 -47.39
C MET A 271 -18.83 9.80 -48.91
N LEU A 272 -18.05 8.92 -49.53
CA LEU A 272 -18.10 8.77 -50.97
C LEU A 272 -19.56 8.48 -51.38
N PRO A 273 -20.12 9.18 -52.36
CA PRO A 273 -21.44 8.89 -52.83
C PRO A 273 -21.50 7.44 -53.32
N VAL A 274 -22.39 6.65 -52.77
CA VAL A 274 -22.71 5.32 -53.31
C VAL A 274 -23.53 5.58 -54.56
N GLU A 275 -22.92 5.52 -55.72
CA GLU A 275 -23.66 5.38 -56.99
C GLU A 275 -24.32 4.02 -57.00
N PHE A 276 -25.66 4.01 -56.95
CA PHE A 276 -26.44 2.82 -57.26
C PHE A 276 -26.58 2.73 -58.77
N GLU A 277 -25.97 1.69 -59.38
CA GLU A 277 -26.39 1.17 -60.68
C GLU A 277 -27.54 0.18 -60.55
#